data_8484a2753997bd0c14fbb89d47d8c4e0
#
_entry.id   8484a2753997bd0c14fbb89d47d8c4e0
#
_cell.length_a   1.000
_cell.length_b   1.000
_cell.length_c   1.000
_cell.angle_alpha   90.00
_cell.angle_beta   90.00
_cell.angle_gamma   90.00
#
_symmetry.space_group_name_H-M   'P 1'
#
loop_
_entity.id
_entity.type
_entity.pdbx_description
1 polymer ?
#
loop_
_entity_poly.entity_id
_entity_poly.type
_entity_poly.pdbx_seq_one_letter_code
_entity_poly.pdbx_strand_id
1 'polypeptide(L)'
;MRKIVLQLFILLFLPLLFLTTSCKQENLKPGIPAYVHVEPFDFEAYYPNEGTDRQQIKDVWVFANGATIGVFELPANIPILKEGTGELRLEAGIELNGISTTRINNPFFEPLIIDDFNFVPDSTVSISPSTTYRETNEFVWMEDFEYPSISLDTSNLGGSAAII
;
A
#
# COMPACT_ATOMS: atom_id res chain seq x y z
N MET A 1 -6.70 68.70 -0.51
CA MET A 1 -7.32 67.70 0.37
C MET A 1 -8.16 66.64 -0.39
N ARG A 2 -9.14 66.99 -1.25
CA ARG A 2 -9.98 65.99 -1.96
C ARG A 2 -9.18 64.99 -2.85
N LYS A 3 -8.13 65.45 -3.54
CA LYS A 3 -7.34 64.54 -4.39
C LYS A 3 -6.51 63.53 -3.59
N ILE A 4 -5.98 63.93 -2.45
CA ILE A 4 -5.21 63.06 -1.55
C ILE A 4 -6.09 61.97 -0.93
N VAL A 5 -7.28 62.33 -0.51
CA VAL A 5 -8.26 61.37 0.02
C VAL A 5 -8.71 60.35 -1.00
N LEU A 6 -8.90 60.80 -2.28
CA LEU A 6 -9.28 59.92 -3.39
C LEU A 6 -8.13 58.92 -3.72
N GLN A 7 -6.88 59.41 -3.71
CA GLN A 7 -5.70 58.54 -3.94
C GLN A 7 -5.52 57.50 -2.82
N LEU A 8 -5.73 57.90 -1.58
CA LEU A 8 -5.69 56.98 -0.43
C LEU A 8 -6.79 55.91 -0.50
N PHE A 9 -7.99 56.29 -0.94
CA PHE A 9 -9.10 55.36 -1.13
C PHE A 9 -8.85 54.34 -2.25
N ILE A 10 -8.26 54.75 -3.35
CA ILE A 10 -7.87 53.87 -4.47
C ILE A 10 -6.76 52.92 -4.03
N LEU A 11 -5.76 53.40 -3.29
CA LEU A 11 -4.63 52.61 -2.83
C LEU A 11 -5.05 51.55 -1.80
N LEU A 12 -6.09 51.84 -0.98
CA LEU A 12 -6.63 50.93 0.02
C LEU A 12 -7.60 49.90 -0.59
N PHE A 13 -8.41 50.30 -1.58
CA PHE A 13 -9.44 49.43 -2.18
C PHE A 13 -8.92 48.57 -3.33
N LEU A 14 -7.86 48.97 -4.03
CA LEU A 14 -7.28 48.20 -5.13
C LEU A 14 -6.74 46.82 -4.69
N PRO A 15 -6.02 46.65 -3.59
CA PRO A 15 -5.58 45.34 -3.14
C PRO A 15 -6.74 44.46 -2.62
N LEU A 16 -7.82 45.06 -2.12
CA LEU A 16 -9.00 44.33 -1.66
C LEU A 16 -9.75 43.64 -2.81
N LEU A 17 -9.66 44.15 -4.02
CA LEU A 17 -10.28 43.57 -5.23
C LEU A 17 -9.56 42.28 -5.67
N PHE A 18 -8.27 42.13 -5.34
CA PHE A 18 -7.48 40.92 -5.69
C PHE A 18 -7.69 39.76 -4.70
N LEU A 19 -8.31 39.97 -3.55
CA LEU A 19 -8.58 38.94 -2.54
C LEU A 19 -9.81 38.08 -2.88
N THR A 20 -10.56 38.40 -3.92
CA THR A 20 -11.77 37.65 -4.32
C THR A 20 -11.52 36.59 -5.40
N THR A 21 -10.25 36.21 -5.67
CA THR A 21 -9.98 35.01 -6.47
C THR A 21 -10.34 33.78 -5.63
N SER A 22 -11.63 33.54 -5.52
CA SER A 22 -12.17 32.29 -4.99
C SER A 22 -11.67 31.15 -5.86
N CYS A 23 -11.11 30.11 -5.25
CA CYS A 23 -10.84 28.85 -5.91
C CYS A 23 -12.08 28.46 -6.71
N LYS A 24 -11.95 28.28 -8.03
CA LYS A 24 -12.98 27.62 -8.81
C LYS A 24 -13.14 26.22 -8.23
N GLN A 25 -14.20 26.02 -7.48
CA GLN A 25 -14.63 24.68 -7.13
C GLN A 25 -15.07 24.04 -8.46
N GLU A 26 -14.18 23.28 -9.04
CA GLU A 26 -14.52 22.43 -10.17
C GLU A 26 -15.68 21.56 -9.70
N ASN A 27 -16.79 21.56 -10.44
CA ASN A 27 -17.95 20.74 -10.14
C ASN A 27 -17.57 19.26 -10.40
N LEU A 28 -16.79 18.70 -9.48
CA LEU A 28 -16.53 17.26 -9.42
C LEU A 28 -17.88 16.61 -9.14
N LYS A 29 -18.46 16.02 -10.19
CA LYS A 29 -19.58 15.09 -9.98
C LYS A 29 -19.03 13.99 -9.08
N PRO A 30 -19.63 13.72 -7.91
CA PRO A 30 -19.20 12.60 -7.09
C PRO A 30 -19.32 11.33 -7.93
N GLY A 31 -18.19 10.72 -8.23
CA GLY A 31 -18.17 9.43 -8.93
C GLY A 31 -18.72 8.35 -8.00
N ILE A 32 -19.44 7.39 -8.57
CA ILE A 32 -19.85 6.20 -7.85
C ILE A 32 -18.65 5.24 -7.88
N PRO A 33 -18.11 4.79 -6.75
CA PRO A 33 -16.97 3.88 -6.75
C PRO A 33 -17.36 2.46 -7.18
N ALA A 34 -16.41 1.76 -7.79
CA ALA A 34 -16.37 0.31 -7.79
C ALA A 34 -15.81 -0.17 -6.45
N TYR A 35 -16.26 -1.30 -5.93
CA TYR A 35 -15.75 -1.86 -4.68
C TYR A 35 -14.98 -3.14 -4.94
N VAL A 36 -13.83 -3.27 -4.30
CA VAL A 36 -13.05 -4.51 -4.28
C VAL A 36 -12.99 -5.01 -2.84
N HIS A 37 -13.57 -6.18 -2.61
CA HIS A 37 -13.42 -6.89 -1.35
C HIS A 37 -12.19 -7.78 -1.43
N VAL A 38 -11.20 -7.53 -0.58
CA VAL A 38 -9.95 -8.29 -0.55
C VAL A 38 -9.92 -9.13 0.71
N GLU A 39 -9.86 -10.45 0.54
CA GLU A 39 -9.65 -11.42 1.60
C GLU A 39 -8.18 -11.42 2.05
N PRO A 40 -7.85 -12.02 3.20
CA PRO A 40 -6.46 -12.25 3.59
C PRO A 40 -5.68 -12.98 2.50
N PHE A 41 -4.40 -12.63 2.36
CA PHE A 41 -3.52 -13.31 1.41
C PHE A 41 -3.29 -14.75 1.82
N ASP A 42 -3.39 -15.65 0.84
CA ASP A 42 -2.79 -16.96 0.92
C ASP A 42 -1.30 -16.85 0.52
N PHE A 43 -0.44 -17.57 1.22
CA PHE A 43 0.99 -17.52 0.98
C PHE A 43 1.54 -18.92 0.76
N GLU A 44 2.21 -19.10 -0.36
CA GLU A 44 2.85 -20.35 -0.71
C GLU A 44 4.36 -20.20 -0.67
N ALA A 45 5.04 -21.06 0.08
CA ALA A 45 6.49 -21.16 0.15
C ALA A 45 6.95 -22.54 -0.27
N TYR A 46 8.09 -22.60 -0.99
CA TYR A 46 8.71 -23.87 -1.32
C TYR A 46 9.62 -24.32 -0.16
N TYR A 47 9.06 -25.12 0.75
CA TYR A 47 9.84 -25.87 1.70
C TYR A 47 10.60 -26.98 0.97
N PRO A 48 11.89 -27.11 0.98
CA PRO A 48 12.90 -26.86 2.01
C PRO A 48 13.78 -25.62 1.80
N ASN A 49 13.57 -24.82 0.78
CA ASN A 49 14.47 -23.70 0.46
C ASN A 49 14.03 -22.38 1.08
N GLU A 50 12.71 -22.19 1.25
CA GLU A 50 12.10 -20.93 1.61
C GLU A 50 11.47 -20.97 3.02
N GLY A 51 11.47 -22.14 3.64
CA GLY A 51 10.85 -22.35 4.94
C GLY A 51 9.36 -22.62 4.86
N THR A 52 8.64 -22.35 5.96
CA THR A 52 7.22 -22.63 6.06
C THR A 52 6.37 -21.55 5.43
N ASP A 53 5.14 -21.88 5.07
CA ASP A 53 4.10 -20.98 4.58
C ASP A 53 3.48 -20.09 5.67
N ARG A 54 4.00 -20.14 6.88
CA ARG A 54 3.54 -19.29 7.99
C ARG A 54 3.91 -17.83 7.74
N GLN A 55 2.90 -16.98 7.69
CA GLN A 55 3.07 -15.55 7.41
C GLN A 55 2.16 -14.69 8.30
N GLN A 56 2.45 -13.40 8.36
CA GLN A 56 1.63 -12.40 9.05
C GLN A 56 1.34 -11.21 8.14
N ILE A 57 0.79 -11.49 6.96
CA ILE A 57 0.32 -10.45 6.04
C ILE A 57 -1.00 -9.92 6.59
N LYS A 58 -0.98 -8.67 7.08
CA LYS A 58 -2.16 -8.02 7.66
C LYS A 58 -2.75 -6.94 6.78
N ASP A 59 -1.96 -6.44 5.83
CA ASP A 59 -2.31 -5.30 5.02
C ASP A 59 -2.19 -5.59 3.54
N VAL A 60 -2.97 -4.85 2.77
CA VAL A 60 -2.86 -4.81 1.31
C VAL A 60 -2.58 -3.38 0.84
N TRP A 61 -1.57 -3.22 0.00
CA TRP A 61 -1.30 -2.01 -0.76
C TRP A 61 -2.02 -2.13 -2.10
N VAL A 62 -2.88 -1.18 -2.42
CA VAL A 62 -3.76 -1.23 -3.58
C VAL A 62 -3.38 -0.15 -4.58
N PHE A 63 -3.21 -0.57 -5.82
CA PHE A 63 -2.94 0.32 -6.95
C PHE A 63 -3.95 0.04 -8.07
N ALA A 64 -4.37 1.10 -8.73
CA ALA A 64 -5.25 1.00 -9.91
C ALA A 64 -4.69 1.86 -11.04
N ASN A 65 -4.37 1.24 -12.18
CA ASN A 65 -3.67 1.86 -13.32
C ASN A 65 -2.40 2.60 -12.90
N GLY A 66 -1.57 1.98 -12.03
CA GLY A 66 -0.35 2.54 -11.51
C GLY A 66 -0.51 3.62 -10.44
N ALA A 67 -1.73 4.11 -10.17
CA ALA A 67 -1.98 5.09 -9.10
C ALA A 67 -2.23 4.38 -7.76
N THR A 68 -1.59 4.83 -6.70
CA THR A 68 -1.83 4.32 -5.34
C THR A 68 -3.24 4.72 -4.88
N ILE A 69 -4.05 3.73 -4.51
CA ILE A 69 -5.37 3.92 -3.90
C ILE A 69 -5.24 4.06 -2.38
N GLY A 70 -4.46 3.19 -1.76
CA GLY A 70 -4.24 3.22 -0.32
C GLY A 70 -3.68 1.94 0.24
N VAL A 71 -3.60 1.90 1.58
CA VAL A 71 -3.20 0.73 2.37
C VAL A 71 -4.36 0.38 3.29
N PHE A 72 -4.75 -0.88 3.31
CA PHE A 72 -5.93 -1.34 4.03
C PHE A 72 -5.60 -2.59 4.85
N GLU A 73 -6.14 -2.67 6.06
CA GLU A 73 -6.04 -3.86 6.88
C GLU A 73 -7.02 -4.92 6.39
N LEU A 74 -6.56 -6.16 6.25
CA LEU A 74 -7.31 -7.28 5.70
C LEU A 74 -8.21 -7.96 6.76
N PRO A 75 -9.41 -8.44 6.37
CA PRO A 75 -10.07 -8.27 5.08
C PRO A 75 -10.60 -6.84 4.88
N ALA A 76 -10.64 -6.34 3.64
CA ALA A 76 -11.00 -4.96 3.36
C ALA A 76 -12.01 -4.80 2.22
N ASN A 77 -12.93 -3.83 2.39
CA ASN A 77 -13.79 -3.33 1.31
C ASN A 77 -13.24 -1.99 0.81
N ILE A 78 -12.71 -1.96 -0.40
CA ILE A 78 -11.92 -0.86 -0.92
C ILE A 78 -12.71 -0.13 -2.01
N PRO A 79 -13.09 1.15 -1.79
CA PRO A 79 -13.74 1.95 -2.81
C PRO A 79 -12.68 2.47 -3.81
N ILE A 80 -12.90 2.25 -5.09
CA ILE A 80 -12.03 2.70 -6.17
C ILE A 80 -12.83 3.56 -7.12
N LEU A 81 -12.52 4.86 -7.18
CA LEU A 81 -13.17 5.83 -8.07
C LEU A 81 -12.64 5.68 -9.50
N LYS A 82 -12.88 4.53 -10.11
CA LYS A 82 -12.55 4.22 -11.49
C LYS A 82 -13.71 3.48 -12.14
N GLU A 83 -13.77 3.59 -13.46
CA GLU A 83 -14.77 2.94 -14.31
C GLU A 83 -14.07 2.35 -15.53
N GLY A 84 -14.59 1.22 -16.02
CA GLY A 84 -14.06 0.50 -17.18
C GLY A 84 -12.91 -0.43 -16.84
N THR A 85 -12.23 -0.91 -17.86
CA THR A 85 -11.15 -1.91 -17.73
C THR A 85 -9.82 -1.24 -17.43
N GLY A 86 -9.02 -1.87 -16.56
CA GLY A 86 -7.69 -1.41 -16.24
C GLY A 86 -6.93 -2.35 -15.31
N GLU A 87 -5.69 -2.00 -14.98
CA GLU A 87 -4.87 -2.76 -14.06
C GLU A 87 -5.33 -2.57 -12.61
N LEU A 88 -5.50 -3.67 -11.89
CA LEU A 88 -5.57 -3.70 -10.43
C LEU A 88 -4.37 -4.47 -9.91
N ARG A 89 -3.56 -3.84 -9.04
CA ARG A 89 -2.40 -4.46 -8.42
C ARG A 89 -2.54 -4.43 -6.91
N LEU A 90 -2.35 -5.60 -6.30
CA LEU A 90 -2.40 -5.82 -4.86
C LEU A 90 -1.03 -6.31 -4.40
N GLU A 91 -0.45 -5.62 -3.43
CA GLU A 91 0.82 -6.00 -2.82
C GLU A 91 0.62 -6.29 -1.34
N ALA A 92 1.19 -7.39 -0.88
CA ALA A 92 1.13 -7.76 0.52
C ALA A 92 1.93 -6.78 1.39
N GLY A 93 1.32 -6.29 2.46
CA GLY A 93 1.94 -5.38 3.42
C GLY A 93 2.38 -6.08 4.69
N ILE A 94 3.44 -5.55 5.29
CA ILE A 94 3.97 -6.02 6.58
C ILE A 94 4.21 -4.85 7.52
N GLU A 95 4.23 -5.15 8.82
CA GLU A 95 4.68 -4.23 9.85
C GLU A 95 6.22 -4.29 9.95
N LEU A 96 6.90 -3.20 9.59
CA LEU A 96 8.35 -3.13 9.70
C LEU A 96 8.76 -3.26 11.18
N ASN A 97 9.60 -4.25 11.48
CA ASN A 97 10.03 -4.57 12.85
C ASN A 97 8.87 -4.82 13.84
N GLY A 98 7.70 -5.26 13.34
CA GLY A 98 6.53 -5.53 14.17
C GLY A 98 5.85 -4.27 14.72
N ILE A 99 6.19 -3.09 14.24
CA ILE A 99 5.61 -1.82 14.71
C ILE A 99 4.42 -1.47 13.83
N SER A 100 3.21 -1.44 14.39
CA SER A 100 1.95 -1.22 13.67
C SER A 100 1.84 0.14 12.94
N THR A 101 2.65 1.11 13.32
CA THR A 101 2.69 2.44 12.68
C THR A 101 3.62 2.51 11.46
N THR A 102 4.49 1.51 11.27
CA THR A 102 5.46 1.45 10.17
C THR A 102 5.09 0.33 9.21
N ARG A 103 4.11 0.60 8.36
CA ARG A 103 3.64 -0.35 7.35
C ARG A 103 4.35 -0.12 6.03
N ILE A 104 4.84 -1.20 5.42
CA ILE A 104 5.45 -1.18 4.09
C ILE A 104 4.89 -2.32 3.26
N ASN A 105 4.89 -2.17 1.94
CA ASN A 105 4.72 -3.30 1.05
C ASN A 105 5.92 -4.24 1.20
N ASN A 106 5.69 -5.53 1.22
CA ASN A 106 6.76 -6.51 1.35
C ASN A 106 7.55 -6.61 0.03
N PRO A 107 8.84 -6.22 0.01
CA PRO A 107 9.63 -6.24 -1.22
C PRO A 107 9.98 -7.64 -1.70
N PHE A 108 9.83 -8.67 -0.85
CA PHE A 108 10.20 -10.05 -1.15
C PHE A 108 9.05 -10.87 -1.75
N PHE A 109 7.80 -10.37 -1.69
CA PHE A 109 6.64 -11.07 -2.19
C PHE A 109 6.23 -10.62 -3.58
N GLU A 110 5.70 -11.56 -4.37
CA GLU A 110 5.14 -11.23 -5.69
C GLU A 110 3.82 -10.47 -5.54
N PRO A 111 3.61 -9.40 -6.32
CA PRO A 111 2.32 -8.73 -6.37
C PRO A 111 1.30 -9.57 -7.13
N LEU A 112 0.04 -9.52 -6.71
CA LEU A 112 -1.06 -9.97 -7.57
C LEU A 112 -1.40 -8.84 -8.55
N ILE A 113 -1.26 -9.09 -9.85
CA ILE A 113 -1.58 -8.14 -10.92
C ILE A 113 -2.73 -8.71 -11.76
N ILE A 114 -3.78 -7.92 -11.93
CA ILE A 114 -4.92 -8.23 -12.79
C ILE A 114 -4.98 -7.13 -13.85
N ASP A 115 -4.47 -7.40 -15.04
CA ASP A 115 -4.30 -6.39 -16.10
C ASP A 115 -5.64 -5.89 -16.68
N ASP A 116 -6.63 -6.77 -16.76
CA ASP A 116 -7.95 -6.49 -17.36
C ASP A 116 -9.07 -6.48 -16.31
N PHE A 117 -8.83 -5.90 -15.13
CA PHE A 117 -9.84 -5.76 -14.10
C PHE A 117 -10.93 -4.79 -14.54
N ASN A 118 -12.20 -5.21 -14.46
CA ASN A 118 -13.33 -4.34 -14.83
C ASN A 118 -13.89 -3.61 -13.61
N PHE A 119 -13.62 -2.33 -13.52
CA PHE A 119 -14.15 -1.44 -12.47
C PHE A 119 -15.60 -1.05 -12.82
N VAL A 120 -16.58 -1.72 -12.22
CA VAL A 120 -18.00 -1.44 -12.42
C VAL A 120 -18.52 -0.61 -11.24
N PRO A 121 -18.97 0.63 -11.45
CA PRO A 121 -19.55 1.47 -10.41
C PRO A 121 -20.71 0.76 -9.69
N ASP A 122 -20.80 0.97 -8.36
CA ASP A 122 -21.81 0.39 -7.48
C ASP A 122 -21.84 -1.16 -7.45
N SER A 123 -20.75 -1.80 -7.86
CA SER A 123 -20.59 -3.25 -7.75
C SER A 123 -19.41 -3.61 -6.86
N THR A 124 -19.48 -4.80 -6.26
CA THR A 124 -18.39 -5.36 -5.44
C THR A 124 -17.86 -6.63 -6.08
N VAL A 125 -16.54 -6.70 -6.25
CA VAL A 125 -15.83 -7.90 -6.69
C VAL A 125 -14.99 -8.41 -5.52
N SER A 126 -15.15 -9.69 -5.15
CA SER A 126 -14.34 -10.33 -4.12
C SER A 126 -13.10 -10.98 -4.72
N ILE A 127 -11.95 -10.77 -4.09
CA ILE A 127 -10.66 -11.33 -4.48
C ILE A 127 -10.06 -12.04 -3.27
N SER A 128 -9.65 -13.29 -3.46
CA SER A 128 -8.81 -14.04 -2.52
C SER A 128 -7.39 -14.06 -3.09
N PRO A 129 -6.53 -13.13 -2.69
CA PRO A 129 -5.19 -13.02 -3.26
C PRO A 129 -4.27 -14.11 -2.72
N SER A 130 -3.40 -14.63 -3.57
CA SER A 130 -2.25 -15.44 -3.16
C SER A 130 -0.95 -14.76 -3.53
N THR A 131 0.11 -15.06 -2.81
CA THR A 131 1.46 -14.57 -3.09
C THR A 131 2.51 -15.62 -2.75
N THR A 132 3.67 -15.49 -3.37
CA THR A 132 4.86 -16.31 -3.15
C THR A 132 6.05 -15.41 -2.96
N TYR A 133 7.20 -15.98 -2.64
CA TYR A 133 8.44 -15.22 -2.75
C TYR A 133 8.78 -14.92 -4.21
N ARG A 134 9.40 -13.76 -4.44
CA ARG A 134 9.94 -13.39 -5.76
C ARG A 134 11.03 -14.34 -6.18
N GLU A 135 11.08 -14.72 -7.45
CA GLU A 135 12.15 -15.56 -8.01
C GLU A 135 13.56 -14.96 -7.84
N THR A 136 13.65 -13.65 -7.65
CA THR A 136 14.91 -12.94 -7.42
C THR A 136 15.43 -13.05 -6.00
N ASN A 137 14.66 -13.63 -5.07
CA ASN A 137 15.12 -13.82 -3.70
C ASN A 137 16.13 -14.94 -3.60
N GLU A 138 17.19 -14.72 -2.86
CA GLU A 138 18.20 -15.71 -2.53
C GLU A 138 18.12 -16.03 -1.04
N PHE A 139 17.81 -17.29 -0.72
CA PHE A 139 17.80 -17.80 0.65
C PHE A 139 19.17 -18.44 0.94
N VAL A 140 20.09 -17.64 1.42
CA VAL A 140 21.48 -18.07 1.68
C VAL A 140 21.57 -19.04 2.83
N TRP A 141 20.64 -18.94 3.77
CA TRP A 141 20.57 -19.79 4.96
C TRP A 141 19.14 -19.82 5.49
N MET A 142 18.72 -20.99 5.98
CA MET A 142 17.42 -21.21 6.61
C MET A 142 17.57 -22.08 7.86
N GLU A 143 16.96 -21.68 8.95
CA GLU A 143 16.87 -22.44 10.18
C GLU A 143 15.47 -22.30 10.78
N ASP A 144 14.75 -23.41 10.87
CA ASP A 144 13.40 -23.46 11.38
C ASP A 144 13.28 -23.87 12.86
N PHE A 145 14.42 -24.31 13.45
CA PHE A 145 14.52 -24.78 14.85
C PHE A 145 13.62 -25.97 15.18
N GLU A 146 13.11 -26.69 14.18
CA GLU A 146 12.23 -27.84 14.38
C GLU A 146 13.02 -29.15 14.66
N TYR A 147 14.32 -29.14 14.40
CA TYR A 147 15.19 -30.32 14.61
C TYR A 147 16.17 -30.10 15.76
N PRO A 148 16.61 -31.21 16.44
CA PRO A 148 17.58 -31.13 17.54
C PRO A 148 18.96 -30.61 17.12
N SER A 149 19.31 -30.74 15.82
CA SER A 149 20.57 -30.23 15.26
C SER A 149 20.28 -28.87 14.64
N ILE A 150 20.85 -27.82 15.22
CA ILE A 150 20.77 -26.46 14.71
C ILE A 150 22.02 -26.15 13.90
N SER A 151 21.87 -25.32 12.86
CA SER A 151 22.98 -24.86 12.03
C SER A 151 23.67 -23.61 12.60
N LEU A 152 23.34 -23.21 13.82
CA LEU A 152 23.95 -22.10 14.54
C LEU A 152 24.92 -22.60 15.59
N ASP A 153 26.16 -22.07 15.59
CA ASP A 153 27.09 -22.27 16.70
C ASP A 153 26.96 -21.17 17.74
N THR A 154 26.69 -21.57 18.97
CA THR A 154 26.73 -20.65 20.12
C THR A 154 28.16 -20.58 20.61
N SER A 155 28.95 -19.62 20.12
CA SER A 155 30.30 -19.38 20.63
C SER A 155 30.24 -19.06 22.13
N ASN A 156 31.13 -19.70 22.94
CA ASN A 156 31.24 -19.44 24.38
C ASN A 156 31.77 -18.03 24.70
N LEU A 157 31.95 -17.17 23.72
CA LEU A 157 32.47 -15.80 23.82
C LEU A 157 31.36 -14.80 23.55
N GLY A 158 30.47 -14.62 24.54
CA GLY A 158 29.65 -13.42 24.58
C GLY A 158 28.29 -13.46 23.90
N GLY A 159 27.69 -14.62 23.66
CA GLY A 159 26.27 -14.71 23.29
C GLY A 159 25.91 -14.31 21.86
N SER A 160 26.87 -14.24 20.95
CA SER A 160 26.60 -14.09 19.52
C SER A 160 26.58 -15.46 18.86
N ALA A 161 25.46 -15.80 18.19
CA ALA A 161 25.38 -16.99 17.35
C ALA A 161 26.10 -16.71 16.01
N ALA A 162 26.87 -17.68 15.51
CA ALA A 162 27.45 -17.65 14.20
C ALA A 162 26.86 -18.75 13.33
N ILE A 163 26.70 -18.49 12.05
CA ILE A 163 26.29 -19.50 11.06
C ILE A 163 27.51 -20.39 10.78
N ILE A 164 27.33 -21.71 10.83
CA ILE A 164 28.36 -22.71 10.58
C ILE A 164 28.35 -23.06 9.08
#